data_e078d1f671c507aad5d59d26b97ba7e0
#
_entry.id   e078d1f671c507aad5d59d26b97ba7e0
#
_cell.length_a   1.000
_cell.length_b   1.000
_cell.length_c   1.000
_cell.angle_alpha   90.00
_cell.angle_beta   90.00
_cell.angle_gamma   90.00
#
_symmetry.space_group_name_H-M   'P 1'
#
loop_
_entity.id
_entity.type
_entity.pdbx_description
1 polymer ?
#
loop_
_entity_poly.entity_id
_entity_poly.type
_entity_poly.pdbx_seq_one_letter_code
_entity_poly.pdbx_strand_id
1 'polypeptide(L)'
;MKIKISILSELRESLYMALGAVTAHKLRSALTLLGVLVGVFSIILVMTAMRVLQSNIERELSELGSETFIVKKWPNNYFGFSGDLEKYWRRKDITMTTTRKLEDKTTLPLNIGMESQFWSGGIKTRYKTSAPTVELYGETPGSFPSHNWDPGEGRLLIDADLDSARNICVLAHGLATNIFPNSSAIGEQVKIDGISYTVVGVLAAKGTAMGGDQDNFAVVPLTTVLNRYGRWNRSLSILVQARDRASYDATVEEVRGALRVIRKVPPGKDDDFEIESNDSIIKQFKDFTRSVRIGVLVVSSIALLASGVGIMNIMLVSVTERTREIGIRRAIGAKRRNIMVQFIMEAVALCELGGALGVIFGIVGGNLLAVVLKLPPAIPIDWVVIGLVMCSMVGIIFGTYPAWKAAHLDPIDSLRYE
;
A
#
# COMPACT_ATOMS: atom_id res chain seq x y z
N MET A 1 -1.90 44.91 13.59
CA MET A 1 -1.16 44.93 12.31
C MET A 1 0.37 45.07 12.47
N LYS A 2 0.91 45.76 13.49
CA LYS A 2 2.36 45.91 13.75
C LYS A 2 3.09 44.60 14.14
N ILE A 3 2.42 43.63 14.77
CA ILE A 3 3.05 42.37 15.20
C ILE A 3 3.35 41.42 14.01
N LYS A 4 2.53 41.40 12.95
CA LYS A 4 2.73 40.54 11.77
C LYS A 4 3.95 40.99 10.91
N ILE A 5 4.27 42.27 10.88
CA ILE A 5 5.40 42.79 10.08
C ILE A 5 6.74 42.47 10.75
N SER A 6 6.79 42.44 12.09
CA SER A 6 7.96 42.05 12.87
C SER A 6 8.36 40.59 12.67
N ILE A 7 7.39 39.65 12.70
CA ILE A 7 7.67 38.22 12.58
C ILE A 7 8.20 37.84 11.19
N LEU A 8 7.70 38.46 10.12
CA LEU A 8 8.16 38.20 8.76
C LEU A 8 9.59 38.75 8.51
N SER A 9 9.92 39.90 9.09
CA SER A 9 11.28 40.47 8.99
C SER A 9 12.27 39.63 9.80
N GLU A 10 11.89 39.18 11.00
CA GLU A 10 12.71 38.29 11.84
C GLU A 10 12.96 36.93 11.19
N LEU A 11 11.94 36.34 10.56
CA LEU A 11 12.09 35.10 9.77
C LEU A 11 13.04 35.28 8.58
N ARG A 12 12.93 36.38 7.86
CA ARG A 12 13.81 36.67 6.72
C ARG A 12 15.26 36.87 7.16
N GLU A 13 15.50 37.60 8.24
CA GLU A 13 16.83 37.77 8.81
C GLU A 13 17.41 36.45 9.34
N SER A 14 16.59 35.64 10.02
CA SER A 14 17.01 34.30 10.48
C SER A 14 17.39 33.39 9.32
N LEU A 15 16.67 33.45 8.19
CA LEU A 15 16.97 32.70 6.98
C LEU A 15 18.30 33.16 6.33
N TYR A 16 18.56 34.46 6.27
CA TYR A 16 19.82 34.99 5.77
C TYR A 16 21.00 34.61 6.67
N MET A 17 20.81 34.65 8.00
CA MET A 17 21.84 34.24 8.95
C MET A 17 22.10 32.74 8.91
N ALA A 18 21.06 31.93 8.77
CA ALA A 18 21.18 30.47 8.58
C ALA A 18 21.97 30.12 7.31
N LEU A 19 21.70 30.79 6.19
CA LEU A 19 22.49 30.65 4.96
C LEU A 19 23.95 31.09 5.13
N GLY A 20 24.20 32.15 5.92
CA GLY A 20 25.55 32.60 6.27
C GLY A 20 26.32 31.56 7.10
N ALA A 21 25.67 30.94 8.08
CA ALA A 21 26.27 29.87 8.89
C ALA A 21 26.61 28.61 8.06
N VAL A 22 25.79 28.30 7.06
CA VAL A 22 26.07 27.17 6.12
C VAL A 22 27.31 27.45 5.29
N THR A 23 27.56 28.68 4.89
CA THR A 23 28.70 29.01 4.03
C THR A 23 30.02 29.10 4.79
N ALA A 24 30.00 29.37 6.10
CA ALA A 24 31.23 29.47 6.93
C ALA A 24 31.90 28.10 7.12
N HIS A 25 31.12 27.03 7.36
CA HIS A 25 31.64 25.67 7.54
C HIS A 25 30.94 24.67 6.60
N LYS A 26 31.15 24.83 5.30
CA LYS A 26 30.43 24.13 4.21
C LYS A 26 30.29 22.62 4.42
N LEU A 27 31.38 21.92 4.78
CA LEU A 27 31.38 20.46 4.89
C LEU A 27 30.55 19.97 6.08
N ARG A 28 30.66 20.63 7.24
CA ARG A 28 29.94 20.25 8.46
C ARG A 28 28.47 20.56 8.33
N SER A 29 28.14 21.75 7.82
CA SER A 29 26.76 22.16 7.58
C SER A 29 26.06 21.28 6.53
N ALA A 30 26.76 20.94 5.45
CA ALA A 30 26.25 20.02 4.44
C ALA A 30 25.96 18.62 5.03
N LEU A 31 26.86 18.08 5.87
CA LEU A 31 26.66 16.77 6.51
C LEU A 31 25.45 16.75 7.46
N THR A 32 25.26 17.82 8.25
CA THR A 32 24.14 17.91 9.18
C THR A 32 22.82 18.15 8.48
N LEU A 33 22.78 19.03 7.47
CA LEU A 33 21.61 19.23 6.62
C LEU A 33 21.23 17.95 5.86
N LEU A 34 22.24 17.21 5.37
CA LEU A 34 22.04 15.92 4.72
C LEU A 34 21.41 14.90 5.67
N GLY A 35 21.80 14.88 6.94
CA GLY A 35 21.18 14.01 7.94
C GLY A 35 19.71 14.33 8.20
N VAL A 36 19.35 15.63 8.32
CA VAL A 36 17.94 16.07 8.44
C VAL A 36 17.17 15.70 7.16
N LEU A 37 17.76 16.02 6.00
CA LEU A 37 17.19 15.69 4.70
C LEU A 37 16.88 14.21 4.59
N VAL A 38 17.83 13.32 4.88
CA VAL A 38 17.67 11.87 4.80
C VAL A 38 16.59 11.39 5.78
N GLY A 39 16.55 11.93 7.00
CA GLY A 39 15.52 11.59 7.98
C GLY A 39 14.10 11.89 7.48
N VAL A 40 13.87 13.11 6.99
CA VAL A 40 12.56 13.53 6.44
C VAL A 40 12.27 12.85 5.11
N PHE A 41 13.25 12.77 4.22
CA PHE A 41 13.14 12.06 2.94
C PHE A 41 12.63 10.64 3.13
N SER A 42 13.19 9.89 4.09
CA SER A 42 12.79 8.50 4.34
C SER A 42 11.32 8.40 4.78
N ILE A 43 10.85 9.30 5.65
CA ILE A 43 9.44 9.36 6.06
C ILE A 43 8.54 9.62 4.85
N ILE A 44 8.83 10.71 4.12
CA ILE A 44 7.96 11.15 3.03
C ILE A 44 7.96 10.15 1.88
N LEU A 45 9.12 9.59 1.52
CA LEU A 45 9.24 8.56 0.48
C LEU A 45 8.34 7.36 0.78
N VAL A 46 8.49 6.77 1.98
CA VAL A 46 7.73 5.56 2.34
C VAL A 46 6.24 5.89 2.48
N MET A 47 5.88 7.03 3.07
CA MET A 47 4.47 7.42 3.20
C MET A 47 3.81 7.75 1.86
N THR A 48 4.55 8.33 0.91
CA THR A 48 4.08 8.51 -0.46
C THR A 48 3.82 7.17 -1.13
N ALA A 49 4.78 6.24 -1.06
CA ALA A 49 4.62 4.90 -1.61
C ALA A 49 3.43 4.15 -0.99
N MET A 50 3.26 4.22 0.33
CA MET A 50 2.13 3.60 1.02
C MET A 50 0.78 4.23 0.63
N ARG A 51 0.73 5.54 0.44
CA ARG A 51 -0.49 6.23 -0.03
C ARG A 51 -0.85 5.82 -1.45
N VAL A 52 0.14 5.71 -2.33
CA VAL A 52 -0.03 5.21 -3.70
C VAL A 52 -0.60 3.79 -3.71
N LEU A 53 -0.01 2.88 -2.93
CA LEU A 53 -0.49 1.51 -2.80
C LEU A 53 -1.90 1.44 -2.22
N GLN A 54 -2.17 2.21 -1.16
CA GLN A 54 -3.49 2.25 -0.52
C GLN A 54 -4.58 2.70 -1.49
N SER A 55 -4.35 3.81 -2.20
CA SER A 55 -5.33 4.36 -3.15
C SER A 55 -5.62 3.40 -4.29
N ASN A 56 -4.62 2.60 -4.69
CA ASN A 56 -4.80 1.60 -5.73
C ASN A 56 -5.60 0.40 -5.24
N ILE A 57 -5.26 -0.14 -4.05
CA ILE A 57 -6.01 -1.25 -3.43
C ILE A 57 -7.48 -0.86 -3.22
N GLU A 58 -7.74 0.34 -2.68
CA GLU A 58 -9.11 0.83 -2.47
C GLU A 58 -9.90 0.95 -3.79
N ARG A 59 -9.24 1.36 -4.87
CA ARG A 59 -9.86 1.43 -6.20
C ARG A 59 -10.18 0.04 -6.74
N GLU A 60 -9.23 -0.88 -6.75
CA GLU A 60 -9.41 -2.24 -7.24
C GLU A 60 -10.47 -3.01 -6.46
N LEU A 61 -10.48 -2.86 -5.13
CA LEU A 61 -11.50 -3.49 -4.31
C LEU A 61 -12.89 -2.88 -4.51
N SER A 62 -12.99 -1.61 -4.90
CA SER A 62 -14.28 -1.01 -5.27
C SER A 62 -14.79 -1.49 -6.63
N GLU A 63 -13.90 -1.93 -7.51
CA GLU A 63 -14.23 -2.53 -8.81
C GLU A 63 -14.61 -4.02 -8.72
N LEU A 64 -14.11 -4.73 -7.69
CA LEU A 64 -14.47 -6.10 -7.35
C LEU A 64 -15.76 -6.12 -6.50
N GLY A 65 -16.91 -5.89 -7.05
CA GLY A 65 -18.23 -5.97 -6.38
C GLY A 65 -18.20 -5.86 -4.84
N SER A 66 -18.67 -4.75 -4.31
CA SER A 66 -18.61 -4.43 -2.86
C SER A 66 -19.37 -5.42 -1.97
N GLU A 67 -20.21 -6.25 -2.54
CA GLU A 67 -21.09 -7.20 -1.86
C GLU A 67 -20.62 -8.66 -1.97
N THR A 68 -19.36 -8.91 -2.38
CA THR A 68 -18.82 -10.27 -2.51
C THR A 68 -17.83 -10.61 -1.42
N PHE A 69 -17.81 -11.90 -1.03
CA PHE A 69 -16.78 -12.48 -0.18
C PHE A 69 -16.42 -13.87 -0.63
N ILE A 70 -15.25 -14.32 -0.27
CA ILE A 70 -14.70 -15.62 -0.68
C ILE A 70 -14.46 -16.46 0.56
N VAL A 71 -14.90 -17.73 0.52
CA VAL A 71 -14.60 -18.71 1.56
C VAL A 71 -13.50 -19.65 1.07
N LYS A 72 -12.40 -19.72 1.81
CA LYS A 72 -11.21 -20.52 1.48
C LYS A 72 -10.77 -21.40 2.64
N LYS A 73 -10.00 -22.44 2.33
CA LYS A 73 -9.32 -23.25 3.35
C LYS A 73 -8.15 -22.50 3.98
N TRP A 74 -7.41 -21.74 3.17
CA TRP A 74 -6.18 -21.06 3.52
C TRP A 74 -6.41 -19.57 3.69
N PRO A 75 -5.80 -18.93 4.69
CA PRO A 75 -5.82 -17.48 4.76
C PRO A 75 -4.96 -16.89 3.63
N ASN A 76 -5.42 -15.80 3.03
CA ASN A 76 -4.60 -15.00 2.13
C ASN A 76 -3.63 -14.14 2.97
N ASN A 77 -2.39 -14.60 3.09
CA ASN A 77 -1.34 -13.82 3.74
C ASN A 77 -0.72 -12.82 2.75
N TYR A 78 -1.44 -11.78 2.39
CA TYR A 78 -0.93 -10.72 1.51
C TYR A 78 0.30 -9.99 2.09
N PHE A 79 0.48 -9.97 3.41
CA PHE A 79 1.47 -9.13 4.09
C PHE A 79 2.33 -9.86 5.12
N GLY A 80 2.50 -11.15 5.02
CA GLY A 80 3.44 -11.91 5.83
C GLY A 80 2.86 -13.16 6.50
N PHE A 81 3.68 -14.18 6.61
CA PHE A 81 3.36 -15.41 7.32
C PHE A 81 3.46 -15.17 8.83
N SER A 82 2.34 -15.04 9.48
CA SER A 82 2.25 -15.06 10.94
C SER A 82 1.23 -16.12 11.34
N GLY A 83 1.62 -17.39 11.33
CA GLY A 83 0.69 -18.43 11.75
C GLY A 83 1.24 -19.85 11.67
N ASP A 84 0.63 -20.70 12.45
CA ASP A 84 0.89 -22.13 12.52
C ASP A 84 0.37 -22.83 11.25
N LEU A 85 1.24 -23.00 10.24
CA LEU A 85 0.93 -23.65 8.96
C LEU A 85 0.28 -25.04 9.14
N GLU A 86 0.68 -25.76 10.17
CA GLU A 86 0.16 -27.09 10.46
C GLU A 86 -1.35 -27.06 10.77
N LYS A 87 -1.85 -26.00 11.44
CA LYS A 87 -3.28 -25.80 11.69
C LYS A 87 -4.07 -25.75 10.40
N TYR A 88 -3.56 -25.06 9.38
CA TYR A 88 -4.23 -24.90 8.09
C TYR A 88 -4.15 -26.18 7.23
N TRP A 89 -3.05 -26.90 7.26
CA TRP A 89 -2.93 -28.18 6.56
C TRP A 89 -3.95 -29.21 7.04
N ARG A 90 -4.22 -29.25 8.34
CA ARG A 90 -5.18 -30.18 8.95
C ARG A 90 -6.65 -29.86 8.64
N ARG A 91 -6.95 -28.67 8.11
CA ARG A 91 -8.32 -28.33 7.72
C ARG A 91 -8.80 -29.21 6.58
N LYS A 92 -10.07 -29.58 6.60
CA LYS A 92 -10.69 -30.33 5.50
C LYS A 92 -10.77 -29.46 4.25
N ASP A 93 -10.60 -30.10 3.07
CA ASP A 93 -10.78 -29.40 1.81
C ASP A 93 -12.24 -28.98 1.61
N ILE A 94 -12.44 -27.84 0.97
CA ILE A 94 -13.73 -27.41 0.47
C ILE A 94 -13.96 -28.11 -0.85
N THR A 95 -15.09 -28.78 -0.98
CA THR A 95 -15.43 -29.61 -2.15
C THR A 95 -16.74 -29.13 -2.79
N MET A 96 -17.00 -29.53 -4.03
CA MET A 96 -18.29 -29.25 -4.70
C MET A 96 -19.49 -29.69 -3.86
N THR A 97 -19.38 -30.82 -3.16
CA THR A 97 -20.43 -31.34 -2.27
C THR A 97 -20.68 -30.40 -1.08
N THR A 98 -19.60 -29.78 -0.56
CA THR A 98 -19.71 -28.81 0.54
C THR A 98 -20.47 -27.57 0.08
N THR A 99 -20.17 -27.08 -1.13
CA THR A 99 -20.81 -25.88 -1.69
C THR A 99 -22.27 -26.13 -2.05
N ARG A 100 -22.61 -27.27 -2.68
CA ARG A 100 -24.02 -27.61 -2.95
C ARG A 100 -24.86 -27.71 -1.66
N LYS A 101 -24.31 -28.30 -0.59
CA LYS A 101 -24.97 -28.30 0.72
C LYS A 101 -25.11 -26.92 1.33
N LEU A 102 -24.21 -25.98 1.00
CA LEU A 102 -24.29 -24.59 1.42
C LEU A 102 -25.44 -23.90 0.68
N GLU A 103 -25.52 -24.05 -0.65
CA GLU A 103 -26.61 -23.55 -1.47
C GLU A 103 -27.99 -24.00 -0.96
N ASP A 104 -28.12 -25.29 -0.61
CA ASP A 104 -29.36 -25.86 -0.05
C ASP A 104 -29.74 -25.30 1.34
N LYS A 105 -28.78 -24.77 2.10
CA LYS A 105 -28.97 -24.35 3.51
C LYS A 105 -29.00 -22.85 3.73
N THR A 106 -28.69 -22.06 2.72
CA THR A 106 -28.65 -20.60 2.81
C THR A 106 -29.70 -19.95 1.93
N THR A 107 -30.21 -18.80 2.35
CA THR A 107 -31.29 -18.09 1.68
C THR A 107 -30.96 -16.61 1.36
N LEU A 108 -30.00 -16.03 2.07
CA LEU A 108 -29.60 -14.64 1.89
C LEU A 108 -28.67 -14.40 0.69
N PRO A 109 -27.74 -15.33 0.36
CA PRO A 109 -26.88 -15.14 -0.81
C PRO A 109 -27.69 -14.94 -2.09
N LEU A 110 -27.28 -13.98 -2.93
CA LEU A 110 -27.83 -13.82 -4.28
C LEU A 110 -27.27 -14.85 -5.24
N ASN A 111 -25.95 -15.04 -5.19
CA ASN A 111 -25.23 -16.04 -6.00
C ASN A 111 -24.17 -16.75 -5.14
N ILE A 112 -24.01 -18.03 -5.40
CA ILE A 112 -22.93 -18.85 -4.85
C ILE A 112 -22.20 -19.49 -6.02
N GLY A 113 -20.90 -19.30 -6.10
CA GLY A 113 -20.05 -19.89 -7.11
C GLY A 113 -18.91 -20.70 -6.51
N MET A 114 -18.26 -21.50 -7.33
CA MET A 114 -17.06 -22.25 -6.97
C MET A 114 -15.95 -21.93 -7.94
N GLU A 115 -14.77 -21.75 -7.39
CA GLU A 115 -13.56 -21.44 -8.12
C GLU A 115 -12.43 -22.41 -7.76
N SER A 116 -11.60 -22.70 -8.74
CA SER A 116 -10.27 -23.24 -8.54
C SER A 116 -9.30 -22.63 -9.54
N GLN A 117 -8.25 -22.02 -9.04
CA GLN A 117 -7.21 -21.42 -9.86
C GLN A 117 -6.10 -22.41 -10.17
N PHE A 118 -5.63 -22.39 -11.41
CA PHE A 118 -4.56 -23.23 -11.92
C PHE A 118 -3.56 -22.35 -12.69
N TRP A 119 -2.31 -22.71 -12.59
CA TRP A 119 -1.29 -22.10 -13.44
C TRP A 119 -1.29 -22.80 -14.80
N SER A 120 -1.41 -22.02 -15.87
CA SER A 120 -1.26 -22.51 -17.25
C SER A 120 0.06 -22.00 -17.80
N GLY A 121 0.84 -22.86 -18.42
CA GLY A 121 2.13 -22.49 -19.02
C GLY A 121 2.01 -21.61 -20.29
N GLY A 122 0.83 -21.48 -20.84
CA GLY A 122 0.53 -20.67 -22.02
C GLY A 122 -0.55 -21.31 -22.88
N ILE A 123 -1.27 -20.49 -23.63
CA ILE A 123 -2.33 -20.91 -24.54
C ILE A 123 -1.80 -20.87 -25.97
N LYS A 124 -2.04 -21.96 -26.72
CA LYS A 124 -1.64 -22.06 -28.12
C LYS A 124 -2.88 -22.04 -29.02
N THR A 125 -2.84 -21.20 -30.03
CA THR A 125 -3.80 -21.23 -31.13
C THR A 125 -3.11 -21.79 -32.39
N ARG A 126 -3.86 -21.93 -33.48
CA ARG A 126 -3.30 -22.30 -34.77
C ARG A 126 -2.26 -21.28 -35.29
N TYR A 127 -2.36 -20.02 -34.86
CA TYR A 127 -1.60 -18.91 -35.38
C TYR A 127 -0.56 -18.35 -34.43
N LYS A 128 -0.82 -18.41 -33.12
CA LYS A 128 0.00 -17.76 -32.12
C LYS A 128 0.04 -18.56 -30.80
N THR A 129 1.12 -18.38 -30.04
CA THR A 129 1.21 -18.84 -28.64
C THR A 129 1.24 -17.62 -27.73
N SER A 130 0.44 -17.62 -26.67
CA SER A 130 0.48 -16.57 -25.65
C SER A 130 1.77 -16.61 -24.83
N ALA A 131 2.04 -15.58 -24.05
CA ALA A 131 3.06 -15.64 -23.00
C ALA A 131 2.76 -16.76 -22.01
N PRO A 132 3.77 -17.33 -21.33
CA PRO A 132 3.58 -18.42 -20.36
C PRO A 132 3.07 -17.92 -19.01
N THR A 133 2.32 -16.82 -18.99
CA THR A 133 1.81 -16.14 -17.80
C THR A 133 0.29 -16.15 -17.72
N VAL A 134 -0.37 -16.99 -18.52
CA VAL A 134 -1.84 -17.06 -18.55
C VAL A 134 -2.33 -17.89 -17.37
N GLU A 135 -3.26 -17.34 -16.61
CA GLU A 135 -3.95 -18.04 -15.54
C GLU A 135 -5.16 -18.81 -16.08
N LEU A 136 -5.40 -19.97 -15.52
CA LEU A 136 -6.55 -20.81 -15.85
C LEU A 136 -7.46 -20.91 -14.63
N TYR A 137 -8.69 -20.46 -14.77
CA TYR A 137 -9.72 -20.58 -13.75
C TYR A 137 -10.72 -21.68 -14.13
N GLY A 138 -10.97 -22.57 -13.18
CA GLY A 138 -12.09 -23.50 -13.25
C GLY A 138 -13.24 -22.92 -12.45
N GLU A 139 -14.35 -22.59 -13.12
CA GLU A 139 -15.45 -21.83 -12.55
C GLU A 139 -16.79 -22.52 -12.70
N THR A 140 -17.73 -22.13 -11.84
CA THR A 140 -19.16 -22.40 -12.02
C THR A 140 -19.88 -21.13 -12.48
N PRO A 141 -21.10 -21.21 -13.09
CA PRO A 141 -21.84 -20.04 -13.54
C PRO A 141 -22.11 -19.00 -12.44
N GLY A 142 -22.32 -19.45 -11.20
CA GLY A 142 -22.58 -18.58 -10.06
C GLY A 142 -21.39 -17.71 -9.63
N SER A 143 -20.17 -18.00 -10.11
CA SER A 143 -18.96 -17.23 -9.76
C SER A 143 -18.77 -15.96 -10.60
N PHE A 144 -19.29 -15.91 -11.83
CA PHE A 144 -19.12 -14.77 -12.73
C PHE A 144 -19.62 -13.45 -12.15
N PRO A 145 -20.83 -13.37 -11.55
CA PRO A 145 -21.27 -12.13 -10.91
C PRO A 145 -20.40 -11.72 -9.73
N SER A 146 -19.86 -12.68 -8.97
CA SER A 146 -18.97 -12.41 -7.83
C SER A 146 -17.66 -11.78 -8.25
N HIS A 147 -17.18 -12.13 -9.45
CA HIS A 147 -15.99 -11.52 -10.08
C HIS A 147 -16.32 -10.25 -10.87
N ASN A 148 -17.58 -9.88 -10.99
CA ASN A 148 -18.03 -8.81 -11.90
C ASN A 148 -17.52 -9.04 -13.34
N TRP A 149 -17.65 -10.31 -13.82
CA TRP A 149 -17.27 -10.71 -15.17
C TRP A 149 -18.50 -10.73 -16.07
N ASP A 150 -18.60 -9.70 -16.89
CA ASP A 150 -19.68 -9.55 -17.88
C ASP A 150 -19.26 -10.13 -19.24
N PRO A 151 -20.18 -10.67 -20.02
CA PRO A 151 -19.91 -11.11 -21.38
C PRO A 151 -19.70 -9.90 -22.30
N GLY A 152 -18.56 -9.84 -22.99
CA GLY A 152 -18.30 -8.87 -24.08
C GLY A 152 -18.78 -9.42 -25.42
N GLU A 153 -18.41 -10.68 -25.75
CA GLU A 153 -18.84 -11.39 -26.96
C GLU A 153 -19.22 -12.82 -26.61
N GLY A 154 -20.20 -13.37 -27.31
CA GLY A 154 -20.64 -14.75 -27.11
C GLY A 154 -21.43 -14.97 -25.84
N ARG A 155 -21.14 -16.03 -25.05
CA ARG A 155 -21.83 -16.37 -23.82
C ARG A 155 -20.88 -16.81 -22.70
N LEU A 156 -21.35 -16.71 -21.48
CA LEU A 156 -20.70 -17.29 -20.31
C LEU A 156 -20.96 -18.82 -20.21
N LEU A 157 -20.34 -19.46 -19.22
CA LEU A 157 -20.60 -20.85 -18.88
C LEU A 157 -22.02 -21.00 -18.33
N ILE A 158 -22.61 -22.17 -18.60
CA ILE A 158 -23.93 -22.57 -18.07
C ILE A 158 -23.80 -23.94 -17.38
N ASP A 159 -24.79 -24.31 -16.55
CA ASP A 159 -24.75 -25.57 -15.78
C ASP A 159 -24.62 -26.80 -16.67
N ALA A 160 -25.24 -26.82 -17.84
CA ALA A 160 -25.09 -27.93 -18.81
C ALA A 160 -23.64 -28.12 -19.28
N ASP A 161 -22.82 -27.10 -19.29
CA ASP A 161 -21.40 -27.20 -19.64
C ASP A 161 -20.59 -27.86 -18.51
N LEU A 162 -20.97 -27.61 -17.24
CA LEU A 162 -20.39 -28.26 -16.09
C LEU A 162 -20.78 -29.73 -16.01
N ASP A 163 -22.08 -30.04 -16.15
CA ASP A 163 -22.61 -31.42 -16.02
C ASP A 163 -21.98 -32.33 -17.06
N SER A 164 -21.77 -31.84 -18.27
CA SER A 164 -21.17 -32.54 -19.38
C SER A 164 -19.65 -32.49 -19.41
N ALA A 165 -19.01 -31.73 -18.50
CA ALA A 165 -17.56 -31.46 -18.48
C ALA A 165 -17.02 -31.10 -19.87
N ARG A 166 -17.69 -30.18 -20.57
CA ARG A 166 -17.35 -29.80 -21.95
C ARG A 166 -16.00 -29.11 -22.04
N ASN A 167 -15.24 -29.45 -23.07
CA ASN A 167 -14.00 -28.75 -23.38
C ASN A 167 -14.29 -27.41 -24.09
N ILE A 168 -14.80 -26.45 -23.35
CA ILE A 168 -15.07 -25.09 -23.78
C ILE A 168 -14.36 -24.10 -22.86
N CYS A 169 -14.13 -22.88 -23.35
CA CYS A 169 -13.53 -21.82 -22.53
C CYS A 169 -14.16 -20.46 -22.84
N VAL A 170 -14.09 -19.60 -21.86
CA VAL A 170 -14.33 -18.15 -21.97
C VAL A 170 -12.98 -17.48 -21.80
N LEU A 171 -12.62 -16.57 -22.69
CA LEU A 171 -11.35 -15.86 -22.64
C LEU A 171 -11.54 -14.45 -22.05
N ALA A 172 -10.58 -14.01 -21.26
CA ALA A 172 -10.51 -12.60 -20.90
C ALA A 172 -10.16 -11.72 -22.12
N HIS A 173 -10.62 -10.49 -22.12
CA HIS A 173 -10.52 -9.59 -23.29
C HIS A 173 -9.09 -9.40 -23.81
N GLY A 174 -8.14 -9.08 -22.92
CA GLY A 174 -6.74 -8.86 -23.30
C GLY A 174 -6.09 -10.11 -23.88
N LEU A 175 -6.38 -11.28 -23.33
CA LEU A 175 -5.91 -12.56 -23.86
C LEU A 175 -6.49 -12.82 -25.24
N ALA A 176 -7.81 -12.66 -25.43
CA ALA A 176 -8.48 -12.85 -26.71
C ALA A 176 -7.90 -11.92 -27.78
N THR A 177 -7.76 -10.63 -27.50
CA THR A 177 -7.17 -9.64 -28.40
C THR A 177 -5.70 -9.96 -28.74
N ASN A 178 -4.95 -10.49 -27.79
CA ASN A 178 -3.55 -10.88 -28.01
C ASN A 178 -3.43 -12.08 -28.95
N ILE A 179 -4.24 -13.11 -28.78
CA ILE A 179 -4.11 -14.38 -29.56
C ILE A 179 -4.94 -14.37 -30.86
N PHE A 180 -5.96 -13.50 -30.96
CA PHE A 180 -6.81 -13.28 -32.14
C PHE A 180 -6.92 -11.82 -32.53
N PRO A 181 -5.82 -11.15 -32.93
CA PRO A 181 -5.80 -9.69 -33.11
C PRO A 181 -6.69 -9.19 -34.28
N ASN A 182 -7.01 -10.04 -35.25
CA ASN A 182 -7.71 -9.67 -36.47
C ASN A 182 -9.01 -10.47 -36.75
N SER A 183 -9.44 -11.29 -35.78
CA SER A 183 -10.64 -12.14 -35.92
C SER A 183 -11.35 -12.31 -34.58
N SER A 184 -12.65 -12.58 -34.62
CA SER A 184 -13.37 -12.99 -33.40
C SER A 184 -12.81 -14.32 -32.89
N ALA A 185 -12.67 -14.42 -31.58
CA ALA A 185 -12.23 -15.63 -30.91
C ALA A 185 -13.35 -16.69 -30.83
N ILE A 186 -14.61 -16.29 -31.00
CA ILE A 186 -15.77 -17.16 -30.79
C ILE A 186 -15.80 -18.31 -31.81
N GLY A 187 -15.93 -19.54 -31.31
CA GLY A 187 -15.93 -20.77 -32.12
C GLY A 187 -14.55 -21.30 -32.48
N GLU A 188 -13.50 -20.51 -32.28
CA GLU A 188 -12.11 -20.93 -32.52
C GLU A 188 -11.62 -21.92 -31.44
N GLN A 189 -10.60 -22.70 -31.82
CA GLN A 189 -9.98 -23.64 -30.89
C GLN A 189 -8.69 -23.11 -30.29
N VAL A 190 -8.58 -23.20 -28.98
CA VAL A 190 -7.37 -22.89 -28.20
C VAL A 190 -6.86 -24.13 -27.49
N LYS A 191 -5.55 -24.32 -27.45
CA LYS A 191 -4.90 -25.42 -26.73
C LYS A 191 -4.35 -24.93 -25.42
N ILE A 192 -4.88 -25.49 -24.31
CA ILE A 192 -4.43 -25.22 -22.95
C ILE A 192 -3.86 -26.51 -22.39
N ASP A 193 -2.58 -26.54 -22.02
CA ASP A 193 -1.87 -27.74 -21.52
C ASP A 193 -2.09 -28.99 -22.38
N GLY A 194 -2.09 -28.81 -23.71
CA GLY A 194 -2.23 -29.90 -24.67
C GLY A 194 -3.66 -30.33 -25.00
N ILE A 195 -4.70 -29.79 -24.32
CA ILE A 195 -6.11 -30.04 -24.63
C ILE A 195 -6.70 -28.91 -25.44
N SER A 196 -7.50 -29.27 -26.45
CA SER A 196 -8.25 -28.30 -27.25
C SER A 196 -9.56 -27.93 -26.58
N TYR A 197 -9.79 -26.63 -26.42
CA TYR A 197 -11.03 -26.02 -25.93
C TYR A 197 -11.63 -25.16 -27.03
N THR A 198 -12.94 -25.15 -27.15
CA THR A 198 -13.66 -24.25 -28.05
C THR A 198 -14.02 -22.98 -27.31
N VAL A 199 -13.69 -21.83 -27.85
CA VAL A 199 -14.03 -20.52 -27.25
C VAL A 199 -15.53 -20.26 -27.45
N VAL A 200 -16.27 -20.10 -26.35
CA VAL A 200 -17.73 -19.82 -26.38
C VAL A 200 -18.06 -18.39 -25.98
N GLY A 201 -17.11 -17.69 -25.38
CA GLY A 201 -17.28 -16.30 -24.98
C GLY A 201 -15.95 -15.58 -24.79
N VAL A 202 -16.03 -14.26 -24.83
CA VAL A 202 -14.98 -13.33 -24.44
C VAL A 202 -15.56 -12.36 -23.42
N LEU A 203 -14.88 -12.15 -22.32
CA LEU A 203 -15.31 -11.24 -21.26
C LEU A 203 -15.16 -9.77 -21.73
N ALA A 204 -15.94 -8.89 -21.15
CA ALA A 204 -15.74 -7.44 -21.30
C ALA A 204 -14.37 -7.04 -20.73
N ALA A 205 -13.76 -6.01 -21.33
CA ALA A 205 -12.44 -5.53 -20.90
C ALA A 205 -12.52 -4.92 -19.50
N LYS A 206 -11.61 -5.35 -18.61
CA LYS A 206 -11.39 -4.76 -17.27
C LYS A 206 -10.16 -3.87 -17.22
N GLY A 207 -9.20 -4.05 -18.13
CA GLY A 207 -8.00 -3.24 -18.25
C GLY A 207 -6.84 -3.72 -17.36
N THR A 208 -5.99 -2.78 -16.95
CA THR A 208 -4.81 -3.07 -16.12
C THR A 208 -4.99 -2.59 -14.70
N ALA A 209 -4.72 -3.44 -13.72
CA ALA A 209 -4.69 -3.08 -12.31
C ALA A 209 -3.39 -3.53 -11.65
N MET A 210 -2.89 -2.79 -10.67
CA MET A 210 -1.59 -3.01 -9.97
C MET A 210 -0.40 -3.23 -10.93
N GLY A 211 -0.45 -2.63 -12.12
CA GLY A 211 0.60 -2.84 -13.13
C GLY A 211 0.55 -4.22 -13.80
N GLY A 212 -0.42 -5.06 -13.45
CA GLY A 212 -0.72 -6.35 -14.09
C GLY A 212 -1.86 -6.24 -15.10
N ASP A 213 -1.85 -7.13 -16.10
CA ASP A 213 -2.94 -7.29 -17.04
C ASP A 213 -4.03 -8.14 -16.39
N GLN A 214 -5.13 -7.51 -16.00
CA GLN A 214 -6.30 -8.22 -15.43
C GLN A 214 -7.03 -9.06 -16.48
N ASP A 215 -6.73 -8.88 -17.72
CA ASP A 215 -7.40 -9.55 -18.82
C ASP A 215 -6.54 -10.68 -19.44
N ASN A 216 -5.58 -11.27 -18.70
CA ASN A 216 -4.69 -12.33 -19.18
C ASN A 216 -4.99 -13.71 -18.57
N PHE A 217 -6.25 -14.14 -18.66
CA PHE A 217 -6.67 -15.45 -18.14
C PHE A 217 -7.72 -16.11 -19.04
N ALA A 218 -7.94 -17.41 -18.79
CA ALA A 218 -9.00 -18.20 -19.40
C ALA A 218 -9.84 -18.89 -18.33
N VAL A 219 -11.15 -18.96 -18.57
CA VAL A 219 -12.12 -19.62 -17.70
C VAL A 219 -12.65 -20.86 -18.39
N VAL A 220 -12.65 -21.98 -17.68
CA VAL A 220 -13.20 -23.25 -18.17
C VAL A 220 -14.14 -23.85 -17.14
N PRO A 221 -15.03 -24.79 -17.50
CA PRO A 221 -15.91 -25.42 -16.53
C PRO A 221 -15.11 -26.10 -15.41
N LEU A 222 -15.49 -25.87 -14.15
CA LEU A 222 -14.79 -26.41 -12.99
C LEU A 222 -14.65 -27.91 -13.04
N THR A 223 -15.70 -28.64 -13.50
CA THR A 223 -15.68 -30.08 -13.65
C THR A 223 -14.65 -30.58 -14.64
N THR A 224 -14.44 -29.84 -15.74
CA THR A 224 -13.44 -30.17 -16.75
C THR A 224 -12.03 -30.11 -16.17
N VAL A 225 -11.75 -29.07 -15.40
CA VAL A 225 -10.45 -28.86 -14.75
C VAL A 225 -10.20 -29.91 -13.66
N LEU A 226 -11.19 -30.17 -12.81
CA LEU A 226 -11.08 -31.15 -11.75
C LEU A 226 -10.91 -32.58 -12.30
N ASN A 227 -11.52 -32.90 -13.43
CA ASN A 227 -11.33 -34.20 -14.09
C ASN A 227 -9.91 -34.35 -14.66
N ARG A 228 -9.30 -33.23 -15.10
CA ARG A 228 -7.96 -33.26 -15.66
C ARG A 228 -6.85 -33.25 -14.63
N TYR A 229 -6.89 -32.27 -13.71
CA TYR A 229 -5.80 -32.04 -12.74
C TYR A 229 -6.01 -32.81 -11.42
N GLY A 230 -7.11 -33.53 -11.31
CA GLY A 230 -7.48 -34.30 -10.13
C GLY A 230 -8.21 -33.46 -9.08
N ARG A 231 -8.97 -34.20 -8.26
CA ARG A 231 -9.74 -33.65 -7.12
C ARG A 231 -9.00 -33.81 -5.80
N TRP A 232 -7.90 -34.54 -5.80
CA TRP A 232 -7.17 -34.88 -4.59
C TRP A 232 -6.28 -33.71 -4.13
N ASN A 233 -6.36 -33.40 -2.83
CA ASN A 233 -5.57 -32.37 -2.17
C ASN A 233 -5.76 -30.94 -2.75
N ARG A 234 -6.94 -30.67 -3.31
CA ARG A 234 -7.34 -29.38 -3.83
C ARG A 234 -8.59 -28.90 -3.14
N SER A 235 -8.42 -27.85 -2.34
CA SER A 235 -9.55 -27.15 -1.75
C SER A 235 -10.06 -26.10 -2.75
N LEU A 236 -11.35 -26.08 -2.99
CA LEU A 236 -12.02 -25.07 -3.80
C LEU A 236 -12.20 -23.79 -2.98
N SER A 237 -12.35 -22.67 -3.66
CA SER A 237 -12.87 -21.43 -3.10
C SER A 237 -14.37 -21.34 -3.36
N ILE A 238 -15.14 -20.84 -2.39
CA ILE A 238 -16.56 -20.55 -2.58
C ILE A 238 -16.68 -19.02 -2.68
N LEU A 239 -17.22 -18.54 -3.79
CA LEU A 239 -17.54 -17.13 -4.00
C LEU A 239 -18.99 -16.92 -3.63
N VAL A 240 -19.25 -15.95 -2.80
CA VAL A 240 -20.61 -15.63 -2.36
C VAL A 240 -20.88 -14.16 -2.61
N GLN A 241 -21.98 -13.88 -3.29
CA GLN A 241 -22.48 -12.53 -3.49
C GLN A 241 -23.71 -12.30 -2.62
N ALA A 242 -23.66 -11.29 -1.77
CA ALA A 242 -24.81 -10.82 -1.03
C ALA A 242 -25.73 -10.00 -1.97
N ARG A 243 -26.99 -9.85 -1.62
CA ARG A 243 -27.97 -9.13 -2.43
C ARG A 243 -27.70 -7.62 -2.48
N ASP A 244 -27.29 -7.07 -1.35
CA ASP A 244 -26.96 -5.67 -1.17
C ASP A 244 -26.04 -5.47 0.05
N ARG A 245 -25.53 -4.26 0.22
CA ARG A 245 -24.65 -3.93 1.35
C ARG A 245 -25.35 -4.05 2.71
N ALA A 246 -26.64 -3.85 2.78
CA ALA A 246 -27.39 -3.94 4.05
C ALA A 246 -27.50 -5.39 4.54
N SER A 247 -27.67 -6.34 3.62
CA SER A 247 -27.75 -7.78 3.92
C SER A 247 -26.37 -8.46 4.01
N TYR A 248 -25.28 -7.76 3.68
CA TYR A 248 -23.95 -8.33 3.57
C TYR A 248 -23.48 -9.05 4.86
N ASP A 249 -23.50 -8.36 6.01
CA ASP A 249 -23.05 -8.93 7.27
C ASP A 249 -23.93 -10.12 7.72
N ALA A 250 -25.25 -10.01 7.49
CA ALA A 250 -26.18 -11.11 7.77
C ALA A 250 -25.90 -12.32 6.85
N THR A 251 -25.57 -12.07 5.58
CA THR A 251 -25.20 -13.12 4.62
C THR A 251 -23.90 -13.82 5.04
N VAL A 252 -22.89 -13.06 5.48
CA VAL A 252 -21.61 -13.60 5.99
C VAL A 252 -21.87 -14.51 7.19
N GLU A 253 -22.70 -14.08 8.15
CA GLU A 253 -22.97 -14.87 9.35
C GLU A 253 -23.85 -16.10 9.05
N GLU A 254 -24.81 -16.00 8.13
CA GLU A 254 -25.59 -17.17 7.67
C GLU A 254 -24.69 -18.22 7.03
N VAL A 255 -23.82 -17.80 6.10
CA VAL A 255 -22.87 -18.69 5.41
C VAL A 255 -21.89 -19.29 6.42
N ARG A 256 -21.38 -18.50 7.36
CA ARG A 256 -20.50 -18.99 8.44
C ARG A 256 -21.19 -20.06 9.27
N GLY A 257 -22.42 -19.78 9.73
CA GLY A 257 -23.21 -20.71 10.52
C GLY A 257 -23.52 -22.01 9.77
N ALA A 258 -23.93 -21.91 8.51
CA ALA A 258 -24.23 -23.07 7.65
C ALA A 258 -22.95 -23.90 7.41
N LEU A 259 -21.81 -23.28 7.12
CA LEU A 259 -20.53 -23.99 6.93
C LEU A 259 -20.05 -24.67 8.20
N ARG A 260 -20.17 -24.04 9.37
CA ARG A 260 -19.85 -24.68 10.66
C ARG A 260 -20.66 -25.98 10.87
N VAL A 261 -21.96 -25.97 10.52
CA VAL A 261 -22.82 -27.15 10.59
C VAL A 261 -22.39 -28.21 9.57
N ILE A 262 -22.20 -27.84 8.30
CA ILE A 262 -21.82 -28.76 7.20
C ILE A 262 -20.46 -29.40 7.51
N ARG A 263 -19.51 -28.65 8.01
CA ARG A 263 -18.14 -29.10 8.30
C ARG A 263 -17.99 -29.73 9.69
N LYS A 264 -19.06 -29.68 10.50
CA LYS A 264 -19.12 -30.23 11.88
C LYS A 264 -18.06 -29.57 12.79
N VAL A 265 -17.95 -28.25 12.73
CA VAL A 265 -17.07 -27.49 13.63
C VAL A 265 -17.72 -27.43 15.01
N PRO A 266 -17.04 -27.89 16.09
CA PRO A 266 -17.62 -27.89 17.43
C PRO A 266 -17.88 -26.47 17.93
N PRO A 267 -18.89 -26.29 18.81
CA PRO A 267 -19.10 -25.02 19.50
C PRO A 267 -17.84 -24.59 20.27
N GLY A 268 -17.50 -23.29 20.24
CA GLY A 268 -16.33 -22.73 20.91
C GLY A 268 -14.98 -23.00 20.24
N LYS A 269 -14.93 -23.73 19.11
CA LYS A 269 -13.72 -23.85 18.28
C LYS A 269 -13.73 -22.79 17.19
N ASP A 270 -12.51 -22.37 16.79
CA ASP A 270 -12.30 -21.52 15.63
C ASP A 270 -12.86 -22.16 14.34
N ASP A 271 -13.16 -21.35 13.35
CA ASP A 271 -13.57 -21.82 12.04
C ASP A 271 -12.44 -22.62 11.38
N ASP A 272 -12.78 -23.70 10.69
CA ASP A 272 -11.85 -24.51 9.88
C ASP A 272 -11.78 -24.04 8.41
N PHE A 273 -12.21 -22.81 8.18
CA PHE A 273 -12.18 -22.08 6.91
C PHE A 273 -11.93 -20.59 7.18
N GLU A 274 -11.57 -19.85 6.16
CA GLU A 274 -11.45 -18.40 6.21
C GLU A 274 -12.53 -17.75 5.35
N ILE A 275 -13.08 -16.64 5.83
CA ILE A 275 -13.96 -15.76 5.05
C ILE A 275 -13.17 -14.50 4.74
N GLU A 276 -12.90 -14.30 3.47
CA GLU A 276 -12.19 -13.13 2.97
C GLU A 276 -13.18 -12.18 2.32
N SER A 277 -13.19 -10.96 2.80
CA SER A 277 -13.95 -9.86 2.26
C SER A 277 -13.03 -8.72 1.84
N ASN A 278 -13.52 -7.84 0.98
CA ASN A 278 -12.80 -6.61 0.65
C ASN A 278 -12.43 -5.81 1.91
N ASP A 279 -13.34 -5.76 2.88
CA ASP A 279 -13.09 -5.10 4.17
C ASP A 279 -11.95 -5.77 4.95
N SER A 280 -11.83 -7.11 4.89
CA SER A 280 -10.75 -7.84 5.56
C SER A 280 -9.39 -7.56 4.93
N ILE A 281 -9.33 -7.45 3.60
CA ILE A 281 -8.12 -7.09 2.86
C ILE A 281 -7.69 -5.66 3.20
N ILE A 282 -8.64 -4.72 3.18
CA ILE A 282 -8.38 -3.33 3.57
C ILE A 282 -7.88 -3.25 5.01
N LYS A 283 -8.46 -4.02 5.94
CA LYS A 283 -8.02 -4.05 7.34
C LYS A 283 -6.59 -4.59 7.47
N GLN A 284 -6.29 -5.72 6.83
CA GLN A 284 -4.93 -6.29 6.83
C GLN A 284 -3.91 -5.29 6.26
N PHE A 285 -4.25 -4.61 5.16
CA PHE A 285 -3.39 -3.58 4.59
C PHE A 285 -3.17 -2.40 5.55
N LYS A 286 -4.23 -1.94 6.23
CA LYS A 286 -4.13 -0.89 7.25
C LYS A 286 -3.23 -1.30 8.41
N ASP A 287 -3.34 -2.54 8.89
CA ASP A 287 -2.51 -3.06 9.98
C ASP A 287 -1.05 -3.20 9.55
N PHE A 288 -0.79 -3.70 8.35
CA PHE A 288 0.55 -3.73 7.75
C PHE A 288 1.14 -2.32 7.62
N THR A 289 0.38 -1.39 7.03
CA THR A 289 0.80 0.01 6.86
C THR A 289 1.10 0.66 8.20
N ARG A 290 0.31 0.35 9.25
CA ARG A 290 0.57 0.83 10.62
C ARG A 290 1.92 0.34 11.16
N SER A 291 2.24 -0.93 10.95
CA SER A 291 3.52 -1.50 11.39
C SER A 291 4.72 -0.87 10.65
N VAL A 292 4.62 -0.73 9.33
CA VAL A 292 5.63 -0.04 8.51
C VAL A 292 5.80 1.42 8.96
N ARG A 293 4.69 2.11 9.20
CA ARG A 293 4.67 3.49 9.68
C ARG A 293 5.45 3.66 10.99
N ILE A 294 5.19 2.78 11.97
CA ILE A 294 5.89 2.80 13.25
C ILE A 294 7.39 2.54 13.03
N GLY A 295 7.76 1.54 12.23
CA GLY A 295 9.15 1.25 11.92
C GLY A 295 9.90 2.43 11.30
N VAL A 296 9.29 3.06 10.29
CA VAL A 296 9.87 4.24 9.63
C VAL A 296 10.00 5.43 10.58
N LEU A 297 8.98 5.69 11.42
CA LEU A 297 9.05 6.74 12.42
C LEU A 297 10.19 6.53 13.41
N VAL A 298 10.41 5.30 13.88
CA VAL A 298 11.51 4.98 14.80
C VAL A 298 12.87 5.22 14.13
N VAL A 299 13.09 4.66 12.93
CA VAL A 299 14.36 4.80 12.21
C VAL A 299 14.64 6.28 11.87
N SER A 300 13.64 6.99 11.37
CA SER A 300 13.78 8.41 11.01
C SER A 300 13.98 9.30 12.24
N SER A 301 13.35 8.97 13.38
CA SER A 301 13.58 9.68 14.65
C SER A 301 15.02 9.54 15.09
N ILE A 302 15.62 8.35 14.98
CA ILE A 302 17.04 8.12 15.30
C ILE A 302 17.92 8.97 14.37
N ALA A 303 17.65 8.99 13.07
CA ALA A 303 18.40 9.80 12.11
C ALA A 303 18.29 11.31 12.41
N LEU A 304 17.08 11.78 12.74
CA LEU A 304 16.85 13.18 13.12
C LEU A 304 17.55 13.55 14.44
N LEU A 305 17.54 12.68 15.44
CA LEU A 305 18.26 12.89 16.70
C LEU A 305 19.77 12.98 16.47
N ALA A 306 20.33 12.08 15.65
CA ALA A 306 21.76 12.13 15.29
C ALA A 306 22.12 13.45 14.56
N SER A 307 21.25 13.89 13.64
CA SER A 307 21.42 15.16 12.94
C SER A 307 21.27 16.36 13.88
N GLY A 308 20.38 16.26 14.88
CA GLY A 308 20.20 17.28 15.92
C GLY A 308 21.48 17.54 16.72
N VAL A 309 22.24 16.50 17.08
CA VAL A 309 23.56 16.65 17.71
C VAL A 309 24.53 17.41 16.79
N GLY A 310 24.48 17.11 15.47
CA GLY A 310 25.25 17.87 14.48
C GLY A 310 24.88 19.37 14.44
N ILE A 311 23.57 19.69 14.49
CA ILE A 311 23.09 21.08 14.54
C ILE A 311 23.55 21.76 15.82
N MET A 312 23.43 21.10 16.97
CA MET A 312 23.94 21.62 18.24
C MET A 312 25.42 21.99 18.15
N ASN A 313 26.25 21.12 17.54
CA ASN A 313 27.69 21.39 17.38
C ASN A 313 27.98 22.57 16.44
N ILE A 314 27.20 22.72 15.35
CA ILE A 314 27.32 23.88 14.47
C ILE A 314 26.96 25.17 15.22
N MET A 315 25.86 25.15 15.94
CA MET A 315 25.41 26.31 16.71
C MET A 315 26.37 26.71 17.82
N LEU A 316 27.02 25.74 18.49
CA LEU A 316 28.06 26.03 19.49
C LEU A 316 29.27 26.71 18.88
N VAL A 317 29.71 26.27 17.70
CA VAL A 317 30.81 26.92 16.97
C VAL A 317 30.37 28.34 16.51
N SER A 318 29.17 28.49 15.96
CA SER A 318 28.63 29.79 15.56
C SER A 318 28.56 30.78 16.73
N VAL A 319 28.17 30.33 17.93
CA VAL A 319 28.17 31.14 19.16
C VAL A 319 29.58 31.60 19.53
N THR A 320 30.60 30.73 19.44
CA THR A 320 31.98 31.08 19.75
C THR A 320 32.55 32.08 18.74
N GLU A 321 32.29 31.92 17.46
CA GLU A 321 32.72 32.86 16.40
C GLU A 321 32.05 34.20 16.49
N ARG A 322 30.82 34.29 16.98
CA ARG A 322 30.03 35.52 17.14
C ARG A 322 30.05 36.05 18.57
N THR A 323 30.98 35.61 19.43
CA THR A 323 31.03 36.00 20.85
C THR A 323 31.07 37.52 21.02
N ARG A 324 31.90 38.21 20.24
CA ARG A 324 32.03 39.69 20.29
C ARG A 324 30.75 40.40 19.85
N GLU A 325 30.10 39.95 18.81
CA GLU A 325 28.82 40.50 18.34
C GLU A 325 27.71 40.33 19.39
N ILE A 326 27.61 39.16 20.02
CA ILE A 326 26.68 38.89 21.10
C ILE A 326 26.98 39.82 22.31
N GLY A 327 28.28 39.99 22.65
CA GLY A 327 28.72 40.88 23.71
C GLY A 327 28.30 42.32 23.49
N ILE A 328 28.49 42.85 22.27
CA ILE A 328 28.04 44.23 21.89
C ILE A 328 26.52 44.35 22.04
N ARG A 329 25.73 43.42 21.53
CA ARG A 329 24.26 43.43 21.68
C ARG A 329 23.84 43.45 23.16
N ARG A 330 24.51 42.65 23.99
CA ARG A 330 24.27 42.56 25.42
C ARG A 330 24.66 43.89 26.14
N ALA A 331 25.77 44.50 25.78
CA ALA A 331 26.24 45.75 26.32
C ALA A 331 25.28 46.94 26.00
N ILE A 332 24.64 46.93 24.82
CA ILE A 332 23.63 47.92 24.41
C ILE A 332 22.26 47.67 25.06
N GLY A 333 22.10 46.53 25.85
CA GLY A 333 20.89 46.28 26.63
C GLY A 333 19.94 45.21 26.05
N ALA A 334 20.38 44.40 25.10
CA ALA A 334 19.57 43.28 24.60
C ALA A 334 19.24 42.28 25.74
N LYS A 335 17.94 41.93 25.87
CA LYS A 335 17.49 40.96 26.87
C LYS A 335 17.99 39.56 26.51
N ARG A 336 18.36 38.76 27.52
CA ARG A 336 18.78 37.35 27.34
C ARG A 336 17.78 36.54 26.49
N ARG A 337 16.46 36.77 26.74
CA ARG A 337 15.40 36.10 25.99
C ARG A 337 15.45 36.37 24.50
N ASN A 338 15.78 37.59 24.09
CA ASN A 338 15.82 37.95 22.66
C ASN A 338 16.96 37.20 21.95
N ILE A 339 18.14 37.16 22.59
CA ILE A 339 19.29 36.37 22.08
C ILE A 339 18.95 34.89 21.99
N MET A 340 18.34 34.34 23.05
CA MET A 340 17.95 32.95 23.08
C MET A 340 16.96 32.58 21.96
N VAL A 341 15.91 33.41 21.80
CA VAL A 341 14.92 33.20 20.72
C VAL A 341 15.57 33.29 19.34
N GLN A 342 16.46 34.25 19.14
CA GLN A 342 17.18 34.41 17.86
C GLN A 342 17.96 33.13 17.49
N PHE A 343 18.76 32.59 18.39
CA PHE A 343 19.56 31.37 18.13
C PHE A 343 18.68 30.10 17.98
N ILE A 344 17.56 30.00 18.72
CA ILE A 344 16.61 28.93 18.52
C ILE A 344 15.98 29.02 17.13
N MET A 345 15.55 30.20 16.70
CA MET A 345 14.99 30.41 15.36
C MET A 345 16.00 30.09 14.24
N GLU A 346 17.29 30.40 14.46
CA GLU A 346 18.37 30.05 13.53
C GLU A 346 18.51 28.51 13.41
N ALA A 347 18.47 27.79 14.53
CA ALA A 347 18.52 26.33 14.54
C ALA A 347 17.29 25.70 13.86
N VAL A 348 16.08 26.24 14.14
CA VAL A 348 14.83 25.80 13.49
C VAL A 348 14.89 26.05 11.99
N ALA A 349 15.34 27.25 11.55
CA ALA A 349 15.47 27.57 10.14
C ALA A 349 16.41 26.60 9.39
N LEU A 350 17.52 26.20 10.01
CA LEU A 350 18.42 25.19 9.46
C LEU A 350 17.73 23.84 9.32
N CYS A 351 16.99 23.39 10.35
CA CYS A 351 16.23 22.14 10.29
C CYS A 351 15.16 22.17 9.19
N GLU A 352 14.43 23.30 9.09
CA GLU A 352 13.36 23.45 8.09
C GLU A 352 13.90 23.48 6.65
N LEU A 353 15.08 24.05 6.41
CA LEU A 353 15.75 23.98 5.10
C LEU A 353 16.07 22.53 4.72
N GLY A 354 16.67 21.75 5.64
CA GLY A 354 16.92 20.33 5.41
C GLY A 354 15.63 19.53 5.23
N GLY A 355 14.62 19.83 6.06
CA GLY A 355 13.30 19.21 6.01
C GLY A 355 12.55 19.49 4.71
N ALA A 356 12.53 20.74 4.24
CA ALA A 356 11.89 21.12 2.97
C ALA A 356 12.52 20.40 1.77
N LEU A 357 13.85 20.31 1.73
CA LEU A 357 14.54 19.52 0.71
C LEU A 357 14.19 18.03 0.83
N GLY A 358 14.14 17.48 2.05
CA GLY A 358 13.73 16.10 2.31
C GLY A 358 12.31 15.83 1.83
N VAL A 359 11.36 16.75 2.05
CA VAL A 359 9.98 16.67 1.56
C VAL A 359 9.95 16.65 0.03
N ILE A 360 10.65 17.59 -0.63
CA ILE A 360 10.67 17.66 -2.10
C ILE A 360 11.21 16.37 -2.70
N PHE A 361 12.39 15.91 -2.25
CA PHE A 361 12.98 14.69 -2.75
C PHE A 361 12.16 13.45 -2.39
N GLY A 362 11.52 13.43 -1.21
CA GLY A 362 10.64 12.35 -0.78
C GLY A 362 9.39 12.19 -1.63
N ILE A 363 8.72 13.31 -1.96
CA ILE A 363 7.56 13.31 -2.85
C ILE A 363 7.98 12.90 -4.27
N VAL A 364 9.06 13.48 -4.79
CA VAL A 364 9.56 13.13 -6.13
C VAL A 364 9.96 11.66 -6.20
N GLY A 365 10.74 11.17 -5.24
CA GLY A 365 11.18 9.77 -5.20
C GLY A 365 10.01 8.78 -5.04
N GLY A 366 9.04 9.08 -4.16
CA GLY A 366 7.85 8.24 -3.97
C GLY A 366 6.94 8.20 -5.19
N ASN A 367 6.76 9.32 -5.88
CA ASN A 367 5.98 9.36 -7.12
C ASN A 367 6.73 8.79 -8.33
N LEU A 368 8.05 8.83 -8.35
CA LEU A 368 8.83 8.12 -9.36
C LEU A 368 8.58 6.61 -9.27
N LEU A 369 8.52 6.06 -8.06
CA LEU A 369 8.14 4.67 -7.84
C LEU A 369 6.71 4.39 -8.35
N ALA A 370 5.76 5.31 -8.12
CA ALA A 370 4.39 5.21 -8.64
C ALA A 370 4.37 5.12 -10.17
N VAL A 371 5.15 5.97 -10.86
CA VAL A 371 5.26 5.95 -12.33
C VAL A 371 5.84 4.62 -12.83
N VAL A 372 6.88 4.10 -12.19
CA VAL A 372 7.49 2.80 -12.56
C VAL A 372 6.47 1.66 -12.40
N LEU A 373 5.65 1.70 -11.36
CA LEU A 373 4.60 0.73 -11.09
C LEU A 373 3.29 1.01 -11.86
N LYS A 374 3.26 2.05 -12.69
CA LYS A 374 2.05 2.51 -13.44
C LYS A 374 0.86 2.82 -12.53
N LEU A 375 1.13 3.34 -11.34
CA LEU A 375 0.13 3.72 -10.35
C LEU A 375 -0.10 5.24 -10.35
N PRO A 376 -1.28 5.73 -9.92
CA PRO A 376 -1.54 7.16 -9.83
C PRO A 376 -0.65 7.83 -8.78
N PRO A 377 -0.10 9.02 -9.07
CA PRO A 377 0.72 9.75 -8.10
C PRO A 377 -0.13 10.21 -6.91
N ALA A 378 0.51 10.31 -5.73
CA ALA A 378 -0.12 10.78 -4.51
C ALA A 378 0.80 11.69 -3.71
N ILE A 379 0.21 12.65 -2.98
CA ILE A 379 0.94 13.55 -2.09
C ILE A 379 0.40 13.36 -0.67
N PRO A 380 1.20 12.87 0.29
CA PRO A 380 0.79 12.67 1.68
C PRO A 380 0.92 13.98 2.47
N ILE A 381 -0.01 14.93 2.30
CA ILE A 381 0.05 16.26 2.93
C ILE A 381 0.13 16.16 4.46
N ASP A 382 -0.59 15.22 5.06
CA ASP A 382 -0.55 14.92 6.49
C ASP A 382 0.87 14.60 6.97
N TRP A 383 1.62 13.81 6.23
CA TRP A 383 2.99 13.43 6.56
C TRP A 383 4.00 14.54 6.27
N VAL A 384 3.74 15.37 5.27
CA VAL A 384 4.54 16.57 5.03
C VAL A 384 4.50 17.49 6.25
N VAL A 385 3.30 17.75 6.78
CA VAL A 385 3.14 18.57 7.98
C VAL A 385 3.83 17.95 9.20
N ILE A 386 3.65 16.62 9.41
CA ILE A 386 4.30 15.89 10.51
C ILE A 386 5.83 15.98 10.37
N GLY A 387 6.40 15.80 9.19
CA GLY A 387 7.83 15.87 8.94
C GLY A 387 8.41 17.25 9.28
N LEU A 388 7.76 18.34 8.86
CA LEU A 388 8.18 19.70 9.17
C LEU A 388 8.05 20.01 10.67
N VAL A 389 6.96 19.58 11.31
CA VAL A 389 6.82 19.72 12.78
C VAL A 389 7.93 18.97 13.52
N MET A 390 8.31 17.77 13.09
CA MET A 390 9.44 17.04 13.66
C MET A 390 10.76 17.79 13.47
N CYS A 391 10.99 18.40 12.30
CA CYS A 391 12.15 19.25 12.06
C CYS A 391 12.19 20.45 13.02
N SER A 392 11.08 21.15 13.18
CA SER A 392 10.96 22.26 14.14
C SER A 392 11.26 21.82 15.56
N MET A 393 10.72 20.67 15.99
CA MET A 393 10.99 20.12 17.32
C MET A 393 12.47 19.81 17.54
N VAL A 394 13.13 19.18 16.56
CA VAL A 394 14.57 18.91 16.61
C VAL A 394 15.37 20.18 16.70
N GLY A 395 15.05 21.20 15.88
CA GLY A 395 15.67 22.52 15.92
C GLY A 395 15.55 23.20 17.28
N ILE A 396 14.37 23.14 17.91
CA ILE A 396 14.13 23.71 19.24
C ILE A 396 14.93 22.95 20.30
N ILE A 397 14.84 21.62 20.33
CA ILE A 397 15.48 20.79 21.35
C ILE A 397 17.00 20.98 21.31
N PHE A 398 17.61 20.79 20.15
CA PHE A 398 19.08 20.84 20.01
C PHE A 398 19.63 22.27 19.89
N GLY A 399 18.81 23.23 19.49
CA GLY A 399 19.16 24.67 19.47
C GLY A 399 19.09 25.33 20.85
N THR A 400 18.33 24.79 21.80
CA THR A 400 18.12 25.41 23.13
C THR A 400 19.43 25.52 23.93
N TYR A 401 20.25 24.48 23.97
CA TYR A 401 21.52 24.52 24.71
C TYR A 401 22.52 25.57 24.19
N PRO A 402 22.85 25.63 22.89
CA PRO A 402 23.68 26.69 22.32
C PRO A 402 23.10 28.10 22.55
N ALA A 403 21.80 28.26 22.36
CA ALA A 403 21.09 29.51 22.57
C ALA A 403 21.16 29.99 24.03
N TRP A 404 21.00 29.06 24.97
CA TRP A 404 21.17 29.36 26.39
C TRP A 404 22.60 29.83 26.70
N LYS A 405 23.61 29.12 26.16
CA LYS A 405 25.02 29.48 26.32
C LYS A 405 25.31 30.89 25.76
N ALA A 406 24.81 31.19 24.56
CA ALA A 406 24.92 32.52 23.95
C ALA A 406 24.28 33.62 24.78
N ALA A 407 23.09 33.36 25.34
CA ALA A 407 22.36 34.36 26.17
C ALA A 407 23.02 34.64 27.52
N HIS A 408 23.91 33.77 28.01
CA HIS A 408 24.59 33.90 29.30
C HIS A 408 26.05 34.33 29.18
N LEU A 409 26.52 34.70 27.99
CA LEU A 409 27.85 35.27 27.81
C LEU A 409 27.99 36.61 28.60
N ASP A 410 29.12 36.79 29.29
CA ASP A 410 29.41 38.03 29.97
C ASP A 410 29.81 39.08 28.92
N PRO A 411 29.18 40.27 28.90
CA PRO A 411 29.53 41.34 27.96
C PRO A 411 30.97 41.80 28.06
N ILE A 412 31.56 41.83 29.29
CA ILE A 412 32.91 42.32 29.53
C ILE A 412 33.94 41.33 28.95
N ASP A 413 33.76 40.04 29.26
CA ASP A 413 34.63 38.98 28.75
C ASP A 413 34.51 38.81 27.24
N SER A 414 33.30 38.99 26.70
CA SER A 414 33.03 38.88 25.27
C SER A 414 33.67 39.98 24.43
N LEU A 415 33.87 41.20 25.00
CA LEU A 415 34.54 42.30 24.34
C LEU A 415 36.07 42.21 24.42
N ARG A 416 36.59 41.41 25.35
CA ARG A 416 38.03 41.19 25.55
C ARG A 416 38.58 40.04 24.72
N TYR A 417 37.71 39.24 24.10
CA TYR A 417 38.10 38.14 23.22
C TYR A 417 38.62 38.70 21.89
N GLU A 418 39.92 38.48 21.63
CA GLU A 418 40.55 38.69 20.32
C GLU A 418 40.33 37.49 19.40
#